data_449b4d44f827194503175c8f784be575
#
_entry.id   449b4d44f827194503175c8f784be575
#
_cell.length_a   1.000
_cell.length_b   1.000
_cell.length_c   1.000
_cell.angle_alpha   90.00
_cell.angle_beta   90.00
_cell.angle_gamma   90.00
#
_symmetry.space_group_name_H-M   'P 1'
#
loop_
_entity.id
_entity.type
_entity.pdbx_description
1 polymer ?
#
loop_
_entity_poly.entity_id
_entity_poly.type
_entity_poly.pdbx_seq_one_letter_code
_entity_poly.pdbx_strand_id
1 'polypeptide(L)'
;ESACLGQPGTDSVMKAEDTVKEKTGFLDNMLDILRQLLSGMLASLGIFVLTLIFSLPLGLVITFIRRSKLKVLNWIARIYISIMRGTPLMLQLLVVFFGPYYLFGMSLSNSYRFYAVIIGFSLNYAAYFAEIYRSGIEAVPKGQYEAAAVLGYSRTQTFVRIIFPQMVKIVLPPVTNE
;
A
#
# COMPACT_ATOMS: atom_id res chain seq x y z
N GLU A 1 -54.09 1.31 -59.76
CA GLU A 1 -52.64 1.56 -59.93
C GLU A 1 -52.32 2.89 -59.23
N SER A 2 -51.87 2.77 -58.01
CA SER A 2 -51.30 3.91 -57.26
C SER A 2 -49.88 3.49 -56.81
N ALA A 3 -48.90 3.99 -57.57
CA ALA A 3 -47.51 3.79 -57.30
C ALA A 3 -47.10 4.46 -56.00
N CYS A 4 -46.66 3.68 -55.03
CA CYS A 4 -45.94 4.16 -53.85
C CYS A 4 -44.58 4.70 -54.31
N LEU A 5 -44.46 6.02 -54.40
CA LEU A 5 -43.19 6.73 -54.48
C LEU A 5 -42.57 6.72 -53.08
N GLY A 6 -41.71 5.74 -52.82
CA GLY A 6 -40.81 5.76 -51.67
C GLY A 6 -39.83 6.93 -51.83
N GLN A 7 -39.87 7.88 -50.92
CA GLN A 7 -38.94 9.02 -50.91
C GLN A 7 -37.53 8.53 -50.47
N PRO A 8 -36.51 8.61 -51.34
CA PRO A 8 -35.15 8.12 -51.05
C PRO A 8 -34.36 9.01 -50.04
N GLY A 9 -35.00 10.03 -49.49
CA GLY A 9 -34.34 10.96 -48.56
C GLY A 9 -34.51 10.64 -47.07
N THR A 10 -35.54 9.89 -46.71
CA THR A 10 -35.83 9.60 -45.28
C THR A 10 -34.97 8.48 -44.71
N ASP A 11 -34.64 7.47 -45.55
CA ASP A 11 -33.81 6.34 -45.09
C ASP A 11 -32.35 6.73 -44.87
N SER A 12 -31.83 7.68 -45.65
CA SER A 12 -30.47 8.18 -45.49
C SER A 12 -30.33 9.08 -44.25
N VAL A 13 -31.37 9.85 -43.90
CA VAL A 13 -31.39 10.69 -42.72
C VAL A 13 -31.53 9.85 -41.43
N MET A 14 -32.41 8.84 -41.44
CA MET A 14 -32.56 7.92 -40.30
C MET A 14 -31.26 7.12 -40.04
N LYS A 15 -30.62 6.65 -41.11
CA LYS A 15 -29.34 5.93 -41.01
C LYS A 15 -28.18 6.81 -40.48
N ALA A 16 -28.20 8.11 -40.78
CA ALA A 16 -27.24 9.07 -40.26
C ALA A 16 -27.52 9.40 -38.77
N GLU A 17 -28.77 9.51 -38.37
CA GLU A 17 -29.15 9.71 -36.94
C GLU A 17 -28.80 8.50 -36.07
N ASP A 18 -29.02 7.27 -36.58
CA ASP A 18 -28.66 6.05 -35.84
C ASP A 18 -27.15 5.91 -35.71
N THR A 19 -26.36 6.23 -36.73
CA THR A 19 -24.87 6.23 -36.60
C THR A 19 -24.34 7.33 -35.69
N VAL A 20 -25.01 8.48 -35.62
CA VAL A 20 -24.64 9.54 -34.67
C VAL A 20 -24.97 9.12 -33.22
N LYS A 21 -26.16 8.54 -32.99
CA LYS A 21 -26.55 7.99 -31.67
C LYS A 21 -25.64 6.86 -31.20
N GLU A 22 -25.24 5.97 -32.10
CA GLU A 22 -24.31 4.90 -31.77
C GLU A 22 -22.91 5.43 -31.42
N LYS A 23 -22.41 6.42 -32.15
CA LYS A 23 -21.12 7.07 -31.85
C LYS A 23 -21.15 7.90 -30.56
N THR A 24 -22.25 8.62 -30.28
CA THR A 24 -22.40 9.36 -29.02
C THR A 24 -22.50 8.40 -27.83
N GLY A 25 -23.28 7.33 -27.95
CA GLY A 25 -23.33 6.28 -26.91
C GLY A 25 -22.00 5.60 -26.65
N PHE A 26 -21.18 5.37 -27.67
CA PHE A 26 -19.85 4.82 -27.53
C PHE A 26 -18.90 5.78 -26.79
N LEU A 27 -18.92 7.07 -27.14
CA LEU A 27 -18.10 8.09 -26.47
C LEU A 27 -18.52 8.31 -25.01
N ASP A 28 -19.82 8.32 -24.72
CA ASP A 28 -20.33 8.45 -23.37
C ASP A 28 -19.93 7.24 -22.51
N ASN A 29 -20.03 6.03 -23.04
CA ASN A 29 -19.57 4.83 -22.37
C ASN A 29 -18.04 4.85 -22.11
N MET A 30 -17.25 5.32 -23.10
CA MET A 30 -15.82 5.50 -22.91
C MET A 30 -15.49 6.51 -21.82
N LEU A 31 -16.18 7.63 -21.77
CA LEU A 31 -16.00 8.66 -20.73
C LEU A 31 -16.36 8.13 -19.33
N ASP A 32 -17.42 7.35 -19.23
CA ASP A 32 -17.82 6.73 -17.96
C ASP A 32 -16.82 5.69 -17.48
N ILE A 33 -16.30 4.87 -18.39
CA ILE A 33 -15.22 3.92 -18.09
C ILE A 33 -13.97 4.67 -17.63
N LEU A 34 -13.56 5.73 -18.32
CA LEU A 34 -12.41 6.55 -17.93
C LEU A 34 -12.60 7.19 -16.56
N ARG A 35 -13.79 7.71 -16.26
CA ARG A 35 -14.11 8.26 -14.92
C ARG A 35 -14.00 7.19 -13.82
N GLN A 36 -14.53 5.99 -14.07
CA GLN A 36 -14.45 4.88 -13.14
C GLN A 36 -13.00 4.43 -12.92
N LEU A 37 -12.19 4.34 -13.98
CA LEU A 37 -10.78 4.03 -13.90
C LEU A 37 -9.99 5.09 -13.12
N LEU A 38 -10.24 6.37 -13.38
CA LEU A 38 -9.60 7.47 -12.64
C LEU A 38 -9.98 7.46 -11.15
N SER A 39 -11.24 7.23 -10.82
CA SER A 39 -11.68 7.15 -9.42
C SER A 39 -11.04 5.96 -8.71
N GLY A 40 -10.96 4.80 -9.36
CA GLY A 40 -10.28 3.60 -8.85
C GLY A 40 -8.77 3.83 -8.67
N MET A 41 -8.14 4.51 -9.62
CA MET A 41 -6.72 4.86 -9.53
C MET A 41 -6.44 5.81 -8.35
N LEU A 42 -7.26 6.83 -8.16
CA LEU A 42 -7.15 7.75 -7.01
C LEU A 42 -7.34 7.03 -5.67
N ALA A 43 -8.30 6.12 -5.58
CA ALA A 43 -8.50 5.30 -4.39
C ALA A 43 -7.29 4.41 -4.10
N SER A 44 -6.75 3.74 -5.12
CA SER A 44 -5.55 2.90 -5.00
C SER A 44 -4.33 3.70 -4.59
N LEU A 45 -4.14 4.90 -5.18
CA LEU A 45 -3.06 5.81 -4.81
C LEU A 45 -3.21 6.30 -3.36
N GLY A 46 -4.44 6.59 -2.92
CA GLY A 46 -4.74 6.95 -1.54
C GLY A 46 -4.38 5.84 -0.55
N ILE A 47 -4.78 4.60 -0.85
CA ILE A 47 -4.42 3.42 -0.03
C ILE A 47 -2.90 3.26 0.01
N PHE A 48 -2.22 3.37 -1.12
CA PHE A 48 -0.76 3.26 -1.21
C PHE A 48 -0.05 4.29 -0.33
N VAL A 49 -0.39 5.57 -0.48
CA VAL A 49 0.22 6.66 0.31
C VAL A 49 -0.04 6.49 1.80
N LEU A 50 -1.30 6.20 2.19
CA LEU A 50 -1.64 5.97 3.59
C LEU A 50 -0.92 4.76 4.17
N THR A 51 -0.82 3.67 3.40
CA THR A 51 -0.05 2.48 3.80
C THR A 51 1.41 2.83 4.06
N LEU A 52 2.06 3.59 3.18
CA LEU A 52 3.45 4.02 3.38
C LEU A 52 3.60 4.90 4.62
N ILE A 53 2.72 5.89 4.81
CA ILE A 53 2.76 6.81 5.96
C ILE A 53 2.69 6.04 7.28
N PHE A 54 1.90 4.98 7.36
CA PHE A 54 1.75 4.19 8.58
C PHE A 54 2.79 3.07 8.71
N SER A 55 3.12 2.39 7.62
CA SER A 55 4.00 1.21 7.67
C SER A 55 5.49 1.56 7.87
N LEU A 56 5.97 2.67 7.30
CA LEU A 56 7.36 3.10 7.47
C LEU A 56 7.72 3.40 8.94
N PRO A 57 6.97 4.28 9.67
CA PRO A 57 7.26 4.52 11.08
C PRO A 57 6.99 3.29 11.95
N LEU A 58 5.94 2.52 11.66
CA LEU A 58 5.63 1.30 12.39
C LEU A 58 6.74 0.25 12.24
N GLY A 59 7.26 0.07 11.02
CA GLY A 59 8.41 -0.80 10.75
C GLY A 59 9.66 -0.40 11.53
N LEU A 60 9.91 0.91 11.66
CA LEU A 60 11.03 1.42 12.45
C LEU A 60 10.84 1.12 13.95
N VAL A 61 9.64 1.33 14.48
CA VAL A 61 9.30 0.99 15.87
C VAL A 61 9.52 -0.50 16.14
N ILE A 62 9.03 -1.38 15.26
CA ILE A 62 9.21 -2.82 15.38
C ILE A 62 10.69 -3.21 15.35
N THR A 63 11.49 -2.53 14.50
CA THR A 63 12.95 -2.74 14.45
C THR A 63 13.60 -2.41 15.80
N PHE A 64 13.23 -1.30 16.45
CA PHE A 64 13.75 -0.94 17.76
C PHE A 64 13.30 -1.92 18.84
N ILE A 65 12.03 -2.36 18.83
CA ILE A 65 11.51 -3.38 19.73
C ILE A 65 12.32 -4.67 19.60
N ARG A 66 12.60 -5.11 18.37
CA ARG A 66 13.39 -6.31 18.08
C ARG A 66 14.85 -6.20 18.54
N ARG A 67 15.41 -4.99 18.60
CA ARG A 67 16.76 -4.72 19.11
C ARG A 67 16.82 -4.43 20.60
N SER A 68 15.67 -4.41 21.28
CA SER A 68 15.57 -4.20 22.70
C SER A 68 16.28 -5.30 23.49
N LYS A 69 16.81 -4.94 24.68
CA LYS A 69 17.40 -5.89 25.62
C LYS A 69 16.37 -6.82 26.28
N LEU A 70 15.08 -6.47 26.20
CA LEU A 70 13.97 -7.25 26.75
C LEU A 70 13.70 -8.46 25.85
N LYS A 71 14.09 -9.66 26.31
CA LYS A 71 13.95 -10.91 25.55
C LYS A 71 12.52 -11.18 25.09
N VAL A 72 11.52 -10.84 25.92
CA VAL A 72 10.10 -11.04 25.64
C VAL A 72 9.65 -10.18 24.44
N LEU A 73 9.98 -8.87 24.45
CA LEU A 73 9.64 -7.97 23.36
C LEU A 73 10.30 -8.37 22.03
N ASN A 74 11.57 -8.76 22.12
CA ASN A 74 12.30 -9.26 20.96
C ASN A 74 11.63 -10.53 20.37
N TRP A 75 11.21 -11.46 21.22
CA TRP A 75 10.54 -12.69 20.82
C TRP A 75 9.18 -12.41 20.15
N ILE A 76 8.35 -11.54 20.74
CA ILE A 76 7.08 -11.10 20.18
C ILE A 76 7.26 -10.47 18.79
N ALA A 77 8.23 -9.55 18.65
CA ALA A 77 8.50 -8.90 17.38
C ALA A 77 8.94 -9.92 16.30
N ARG A 78 9.75 -10.92 16.67
CA ARG A 78 10.17 -11.99 15.75
C ARG A 78 8.99 -12.84 15.29
N ILE A 79 8.11 -13.24 16.21
CA ILE A 79 6.90 -14.01 15.86
C ILE A 79 6.01 -13.21 14.93
N TYR A 80 5.74 -11.94 15.26
CA TYR A 80 4.96 -11.05 14.41
C TYR A 80 5.52 -10.98 12.98
N ILE A 81 6.83 -10.70 12.83
CA ILE A 81 7.48 -10.61 11.53
C ILE A 81 7.40 -11.97 10.80
N SER A 82 7.62 -13.07 11.52
CA SER A 82 7.55 -14.43 10.94
C SER A 82 6.17 -14.77 10.42
N ILE A 83 5.11 -14.44 11.18
CA ILE A 83 3.72 -14.68 10.77
C ILE A 83 3.37 -13.80 9.57
N MET A 84 3.63 -12.49 9.65
CA MET A 84 3.27 -11.54 8.58
C MET A 84 3.99 -11.82 7.26
N ARG A 85 5.22 -12.27 7.29
CA ARG A 85 5.98 -12.63 6.08
C ARG A 85 5.80 -14.08 5.65
N GLY A 86 5.31 -14.94 6.53
CA GLY A 86 5.09 -16.36 6.25
C GLY A 86 3.67 -16.72 5.82
N THR A 87 2.74 -15.77 5.89
CA THR A 87 1.33 -15.99 5.52
C THR A 87 0.92 -15.13 4.31
N PRO A 88 0.03 -15.61 3.42
CA PRO A 88 -0.47 -14.83 2.30
C PRO A 88 -1.22 -13.58 2.76
N LEU A 89 -0.92 -12.43 2.13
CA LEU A 89 -1.56 -11.15 2.43
C LEU A 89 -3.09 -11.21 2.36
N MET A 90 -3.65 -11.97 1.41
CA MET A 90 -5.10 -12.14 1.26
C MET A 90 -5.75 -12.73 2.51
N LEU A 91 -5.13 -13.72 3.15
CA LEU A 91 -5.62 -14.30 4.40
C LEU A 91 -5.58 -13.29 5.55
N GLN A 92 -4.51 -12.49 5.62
CA GLN A 92 -4.39 -11.44 6.64
C GLN A 92 -5.48 -10.39 6.48
N LEU A 93 -5.76 -9.96 5.24
CA LEU A 93 -6.86 -9.03 4.95
C LEU A 93 -8.23 -9.61 5.34
N LEU A 94 -8.48 -10.90 5.08
CA LEU A 94 -9.70 -11.59 5.52
C LEU A 94 -9.84 -11.55 7.05
N VAL A 95 -8.77 -11.83 7.79
CA VAL A 95 -8.76 -11.78 9.25
C VAL A 95 -9.03 -10.37 9.76
N VAL A 96 -8.38 -9.34 9.20
CA VAL A 96 -8.58 -7.95 9.60
C VAL A 96 -9.99 -7.47 9.25
N PHE A 97 -10.53 -7.91 8.11
CA PHE A 97 -11.86 -7.51 7.65
C PHE A 97 -12.98 -8.18 8.43
N PHE A 98 -12.93 -9.50 8.56
CA PHE A 98 -13.99 -10.28 9.19
C PHE A 98 -13.80 -10.50 10.70
N GLY A 99 -12.58 -10.39 11.21
CA GLY A 99 -12.27 -10.61 12.63
C GLY A 99 -13.15 -9.81 13.59
N PRO A 100 -13.30 -8.49 13.44
CA PRO A 100 -14.16 -7.70 14.31
C PRO A 100 -15.63 -8.07 14.26
N TYR A 101 -16.12 -8.52 13.11
CA TYR A 101 -17.50 -9.05 13.00
C TYR A 101 -17.69 -10.31 13.84
N TYR A 102 -16.80 -11.30 13.71
CA TYR A 102 -16.93 -12.56 14.42
C TYR A 102 -16.59 -12.48 15.90
N LEU A 103 -15.64 -11.60 16.29
CA LEU A 103 -15.19 -11.47 17.68
C LEU A 103 -16.06 -10.52 18.50
N PHE A 104 -16.52 -9.42 17.90
CA PHE A 104 -17.20 -8.32 18.59
C PHE A 104 -18.62 -8.03 18.08
N GLY A 105 -19.12 -8.76 17.06
CA GLY A 105 -20.42 -8.51 16.45
C GLY A 105 -20.57 -7.16 15.74
N MET A 106 -19.45 -6.54 15.35
CA MET A 106 -19.47 -5.21 14.71
C MET A 106 -20.02 -5.29 13.30
N SER A 107 -20.92 -4.35 12.92
CA SER A 107 -21.44 -4.28 11.57
C SER A 107 -20.36 -3.86 10.56
N LEU A 108 -20.28 -4.58 9.45
CA LEU A 108 -19.35 -4.30 8.35
C LEU A 108 -19.90 -3.14 7.49
N SER A 109 -19.55 -1.91 7.84
CA SER A 109 -19.87 -0.72 7.05
C SER A 109 -18.93 -0.57 5.86
N ASN A 110 -19.38 0.11 4.79
CA ASN A 110 -18.52 0.45 3.65
C ASN A 110 -17.27 1.26 4.06
N SER A 111 -17.42 2.17 5.02
CA SER A 111 -16.29 2.93 5.57
C SER A 111 -15.29 2.02 6.28
N TYR A 112 -15.76 0.99 7.01
CA TYR A 112 -14.88 0.03 7.69
C TYR A 112 -14.01 -0.74 6.69
N ARG A 113 -14.54 -1.09 5.50
CA ARG A 113 -13.77 -1.79 4.45
C ARG A 113 -12.49 -1.05 4.07
N PHE A 114 -12.58 0.26 3.89
CA PHE A 114 -11.43 1.10 3.55
C PHE A 114 -10.38 1.10 4.67
N TYR A 115 -10.80 1.29 5.92
CA TYR A 115 -9.89 1.25 7.06
C TYR A 115 -9.26 -0.14 7.28
N ALA A 116 -10.03 -1.21 7.12
CA ALA A 116 -9.53 -2.57 7.26
C ALA A 116 -8.42 -2.89 6.26
N VAL A 117 -8.56 -2.42 5.02
CA VAL A 117 -7.51 -2.56 3.98
C VAL A 117 -6.25 -1.81 4.38
N ILE A 118 -6.36 -0.53 4.80
CA ILE A 118 -5.21 0.27 5.22
C ILE A 118 -4.51 -0.38 6.42
N ILE A 119 -5.25 -0.83 7.42
CA ILE A 119 -4.70 -1.51 8.61
C ILE A 119 -3.98 -2.79 8.19
N GLY A 120 -4.61 -3.64 7.40
CA GLY A 120 -4.05 -4.91 6.96
C GLY A 120 -2.75 -4.72 6.16
N PHE A 121 -2.75 -3.81 5.19
CA PHE A 121 -1.55 -3.47 4.43
C PHE A 121 -0.47 -2.85 5.32
N SER A 122 -0.83 -1.91 6.19
CA SER A 122 0.14 -1.23 7.06
C SER A 122 0.81 -2.22 8.02
N LEU A 123 0.07 -3.16 8.59
CA LEU A 123 0.64 -4.20 9.44
C LEU A 123 1.53 -5.15 8.63
N ASN A 124 1.11 -5.58 7.46
CA ASN A 124 1.93 -6.46 6.62
C ASN A 124 3.24 -5.78 6.22
N TYR A 125 3.18 -4.61 5.59
CA TYR A 125 4.37 -3.88 5.12
C TYR A 125 5.27 -3.40 6.26
N ALA A 126 4.73 -3.12 7.45
CA ALA A 126 5.56 -2.82 8.62
C ALA A 126 6.49 -3.99 9.01
N ALA A 127 6.07 -5.23 8.82
CA ALA A 127 6.91 -6.39 9.05
C ALA A 127 8.06 -6.51 8.01
N TYR A 128 7.77 -6.20 6.74
CA TYR A 128 8.79 -6.15 5.69
C TYR A 128 9.78 -5.02 5.94
N PHE A 129 9.31 -3.81 6.20
CA PHE A 129 10.19 -2.66 6.49
C PHE A 129 11.01 -2.87 7.77
N ALA A 130 10.46 -3.52 8.78
CA ALA A 130 11.21 -3.85 9.98
C ALA A 130 12.42 -4.75 9.68
N GLU A 131 12.30 -5.70 8.78
CA GLU A 131 13.41 -6.56 8.37
C GLU A 131 14.41 -5.81 7.49
N ILE A 132 13.92 -4.97 6.56
CA ILE A 132 14.77 -4.11 5.71
C ILE A 132 15.59 -3.15 6.59
N TYR A 133 14.96 -2.48 7.56
CA TYR A 133 15.68 -1.58 8.47
C TYR A 133 16.71 -2.33 9.33
N ARG A 134 16.36 -3.53 9.83
CA ARG A 134 17.28 -4.35 10.58
C ARG A 134 18.53 -4.70 9.74
N SER A 135 18.32 -5.19 8.54
CA SER A 135 19.43 -5.55 7.63
C SER A 135 20.26 -4.32 7.24
N GLY A 136 19.63 -3.17 7.01
CA GLY A 136 20.32 -1.92 6.73
C GLY A 136 21.19 -1.43 7.89
N ILE A 137 20.72 -1.55 9.13
CA ILE A 137 21.53 -1.21 10.31
C ILE A 137 22.72 -2.18 10.47
N GLU A 138 22.49 -3.47 10.21
CA GLU A 138 23.54 -4.50 10.31
C GLU A 138 24.58 -4.40 9.18
N ALA A 139 24.20 -3.83 8.04
CA ALA A 139 25.11 -3.62 6.90
C ALA A 139 26.10 -2.46 7.13
N VAL A 140 25.86 -1.56 8.10
CA VAL A 140 26.80 -0.49 8.42
C VAL A 140 28.04 -1.07 9.09
N PRO A 141 29.27 -0.79 8.59
CA PRO A 141 30.50 -1.35 9.11
C PRO A 141 30.70 -1.03 10.59
N LYS A 142 31.17 -2.03 11.37
CA LYS A 142 31.43 -1.88 12.81
C LYS A 142 32.43 -0.76 13.11
N GLY A 143 33.39 -0.51 12.22
CA GLY A 143 34.34 0.60 12.36
C GLY A 143 33.70 1.97 12.48
N GLN A 144 32.49 2.17 11.96
CA GLN A 144 31.75 3.44 12.16
C GLN A 144 31.31 3.63 13.62
N TYR A 145 30.95 2.55 14.29
CA TYR A 145 30.59 2.58 15.71
C TYR A 145 31.84 2.79 16.59
N GLU A 146 32.97 2.17 16.21
CA GLU A 146 34.24 2.30 16.93
C GLU A 146 34.82 3.72 16.78
N ALA A 147 34.83 4.25 15.57
CA ALA A 147 35.26 5.63 15.31
C ALA A 147 34.41 6.65 16.07
N ALA A 148 33.08 6.46 16.08
CA ALA A 148 32.19 7.33 16.86
C ALA A 148 32.48 7.27 18.37
N ALA A 149 32.80 6.08 18.90
CA ALA A 149 33.15 5.90 20.30
C ALA A 149 34.48 6.60 20.66
N VAL A 150 35.49 6.55 19.79
CA VAL A 150 36.75 7.27 19.95
C VAL A 150 36.54 8.78 19.98
N LEU A 151 35.61 9.28 19.16
CA LEU A 151 35.24 10.72 19.11
C LEU A 151 34.33 11.14 20.29
N GLY A 152 34.02 10.24 21.25
CA GLY A 152 33.22 10.55 22.42
C GLY A 152 31.71 10.67 22.16
N TYR A 153 31.21 10.21 21.01
CA TYR A 153 29.77 10.21 20.73
C TYR A 153 29.01 9.25 21.64
N SER A 154 27.89 9.71 22.19
CA SER A 154 26.95 8.81 22.89
C SER A 154 26.29 7.86 21.88
N ARG A 155 25.73 6.73 22.36
CA ARG A 155 25.05 5.73 21.50
C ARG A 155 23.94 6.34 20.65
N THR A 156 23.16 7.27 21.22
CA THR A 156 22.08 7.95 20.47
C THR A 156 22.64 8.90 19.42
N GLN A 157 23.69 9.67 19.76
CA GLN A 157 24.37 10.54 18.80
C GLN A 157 25.00 9.76 17.65
N THR A 158 25.66 8.64 17.95
CA THR A 158 26.22 7.72 16.95
C THR A 158 25.11 7.23 16.02
N PHE A 159 23.99 6.76 16.59
CA PHE A 159 22.89 6.24 15.77
C PHE A 159 22.30 7.34 14.88
N VAL A 160 21.90 8.49 15.45
CA VAL A 160 21.19 9.55 14.69
C VAL A 160 22.09 10.24 13.68
N ARG A 161 23.34 10.54 14.04
CA ARG A 161 24.24 11.37 13.20
C ARG A 161 25.06 10.55 12.20
N ILE A 162 25.37 9.30 12.51
CA ILE A 162 26.31 8.51 11.70
C ILE A 162 25.60 7.30 11.09
N ILE A 163 24.92 6.48 11.89
CA ILE A 163 24.37 5.20 11.43
C ILE A 163 23.10 5.40 10.62
N PHE A 164 22.15 6.19 11.12
CA PHE A 164 20.86 6.40 10.49
C PHE A 164 20.97 6.99 9.06
N PRO A 165 21.77 8.04 8.79
CA PRO A 165 21.92 8.55 7.43
C PRO A 165 22.54 7.53 6.45
N GLN A 166 23.49 6.70 6.93
CA GLN A 166 24.08 5.64 6.13
C GLN A 166 23.07 4.51 5.90
N MET A 167 22.36 4.09 6.95
CA MET A 167 21.30 3.10 6.86
C MET A 167 20.23 3.49 5.84
N VAL A 168 19.75 4.74 5.85
CA VAL A 168 18.73 5.23 4.90
C VAL A 168 19.19 5.00 3.46
N LYS A 169 20.44 5.30 3.13
CA LYS A 169 21.00 5.08 1.78
C LYS A 169 21.02 3.60 1.39
N ILE A 170 21.29 2.71 2.37
CA ILE A 170 21.33 1.26 2.16
C ILE A 170 19.94 0.67 2.00
N VAL A 171 18.96 1.15 2.75
CA VAL A 171 17.59 0.60 2.74
C VAL A 171 16.71 1.18 1.64
N LEU A 172 17.06 2.32 1.07
CA LEU A 172 16.25 2.97 0.04
C LEU A 172 15.97 2.08 -1.17
N PRO A 173 16.96 1.38 -1.79
CA PRO A 173 16.71 0.48 -2.91
C PRO A 173 15.75 -0.68 -2.56
N PRO A 174 15.93 -1.44 -1.47
CA PRO A 174 14.97 -2.49 -1.10
C PRO A 174 13.58 -1.95 -0.72
N VAL A 175 13.49 -0.77 -0.09
CA VAL A 175 12.18 -0.15 0.22
C VAL A 175 11.41 0.23 -1.04
N THR A 176 12.10 0.71 -2.07
CA THR A 176 11.47 1.06 -3.35
C THR A 176 11.09 -0.16 -4.20
N ASN A 177 11.61 -1.33 -3.88
CA ASN A 177 11.30 -2.58 -4.57
C ASN A 177 10.07 -3.30 -3.97
N GLU A 178 9.70 -3.01 -2.73
CA GLU A 178 8.49 -3.54 -2.08
C GLU A 178 7.22 -2.78 -2.52
#